data_446e45eff38429b57efbab958878feee
#
_entry.id   446e45eff38429b57efbab958878feee
#
_cell.length_a   1.000
_cell.length_b   1.000
_cell.length_c   1.000
_cell.angle_alpha   90.00
_cell.angle_beta   90.00
_cell.angle_gamma   90.00
#
_symmetry.space_group_name_H-M   'P 1'
#
loop_
_entity.id
_entity.type
_entity.pdbx_description
1 polymer ?
#
loop_
_entity_poly.entity_id
_entity_poly.type
_entity_poly.pdbx_seq_one_letter_code
_entity_poly.pdbx_strand_id
1 'polypeptide(L)'
;PSANLVLTPQQGYIGDAFTISGAGLVANTELTLVWGTSNATWVADVLPNSVNYMGVKFTKLNVVMAKVITDANGVFTYKTKVPSDFGGIHDIYAIANGVSLAHGGYQISRKVSISPTSGAIGTPITITYTGLGASLYTAGGSVLWDNNFAGEMQALWTRGTAKAVIRASGAVGNHVLQVQDGIGITYLNIIQSPVPFANGGSAIFRVTKDAGVPAAYIVYPKKVTPTVSLRTTLTDLGLDPASKAVATLSNNEGIVGSKTTINVKGMLTRGVHTLVWSTVVGSRVNCPTSTCWIYNGIPLGTVDVTADDFSKEVEIPDNLGGFHVIQIKKGDVVEAQVPFYVLESIFNYTDKKGKVLSAGIAKADPIPMPESRNGSGVPTNKFKVGEEFTIAMKGVGWTQLDNTLAVTYDNSYIGYGCGFNSNGYMVIHLKATGAPGTHIIDLHPLMYTNQPSFAGTPYGMLPILTADRDFPGLALGYRLPSVHFAITVTK
;
A
#
# COMPACT_ATOMS: atom_id res chain seq x y z
N PRO A 1 -45.17 -7.39 -14.48
CA PRO A 1 -43.93 -6.84 -15.03
C PRO A 1 -43.65 -5.49 -14.39
N SER A 2 -42.50 -5.33 -13.80
CA SER A 2 -42.07 -4.03 -13.27
C SER A 2 -41.90 -3.04 -14.42
N ALA A 3 -42.32 -1.78 -14.22
CA ALA A 3 -42.09 -0.72 -15.17
C ALA A 3 -40.58 -0.46 -15.32
N ASN A 4 -40.16 0.05 -16.47
CA ASN A 4 -38.76 0.43 -16.69
C ASN A 4 -38.53 1.90 -16.34
N LEU A 5 -37.42 2.19 -15.63
CA LEU A 5 -36.91 3.54 -15.50
C LEU A 5 -36.13 3.92 -16.76
N VAL A 6 -36.31 5.15 -17.20
CA VAL A 6 -35.56 5.72 -18.31
C VAL A 6 -34.45 6.63 -17.71
N LEU A 7 -33.23 6.36 -18.07
CA LEU A 7 -32.04 7.11 -17.59
C LEU A 7 -31.46 7.88 -18.78
N THR A 8 -31.27 9.19 -18.62
CA THR A 8 -30.82 10.06 -19.71
C THR A 8 -29.70 10.99 -19.23
N PRO A 9 -28.45 10.88 -19.74
CA PRO A 9 -27.95 9.71 -20.50
C PRO A 9 -27.88 8.46 -19.63
N GLN A 10 -27.78 7.28 -20.27
CA GLN A 10 -27.74 5.99 -19.56
C GLN A 10 -26.33 5.58 -19.11
N GLN A 11 -25.33 6.37 -19.49
CA GLN A 11 -23.94 6.19 -19.10
C GLN A 11 -23.23 7.53 -18.95
N GLY A 12 -22.19 7.58 -18.14
CA GLY A 12 -21.36 8.76 -17.95
C GLY A 12 -20.27 8.52 -16.93
N TYR A 13 -19.52 9.58 -16.61
CA TYR A 13 -18.46 9.54 -15.61
C TYR A 13 -18.98 9.99 -14.25
N ILE A 14 -18.24 9.66 -13.19
CA ILE A 14 -18.51 10.18 -11.84
C ILE A 14 -18.66 11.70 -11.87
N GLY A 15 -19.75 12.20 -11.31
CA GLY A 15 -20.08 13.62 -11.24
C GLY A 15 -20.88 14.18 -12.41
N ASP A 16 -21.03 13.45 -13.51
CA ASP A 16 -21.87 13.87 -14.64
C ASP A 16 -23.34 13.95 -14.23
N ALA A 17 -24.06 14.88 -14.83
CA ALA A 17 -25.50 15.01 -14.62
C ALA A 17 -26.27 13.96 -15.42
N PHE A 18 -27.30 13.40 -14.83
CA PHE A 18 -28.27 12.53 -15.51
C PHE A 18 -29.68 12.66 -14.91
N THR A 19 -30.65 12.20 -15.65
CA THR A 19 -32.07 12.25 -15.26
C THR A 19 -32.63 10.85 -15.17
N ILE A 20 -33.39 10.58 -14.10
CA ILE A 20 -34.16 9.36 -13.90
C ILE A 20 -35.62 9.71 -14.10
N SER A 21 -36.28 9.01 -15.01
CA SER A 21 -37.72 9.19 -15.28
C SER A 21 -38.45 7.86 -15.18
N GLY A 22 -39.65 7.87 -14.63
CA GLY A 22 -40.56 6.73 -14.58
C GLY A 22 -41.92 7.13 -15.04
N ALA A 23 -42.62 6.20 -15.70
CA ALA A 23 -44.00 6.36 -16.17
C ALA A 23 -44.78 5.06 -16.01
N GLY A 24 -46.12 5.15 -16.02
CA GLY A 24 -46.99 3.98 -15.83
C GLY A 24 -47.01 3.46 -14.39
N LEU A 25 -46.66 4.29 -13.44
CA LEU A 25 -46.63 3.99 -12.02
C LEU A 25 -47.94 4.40 -11.33
N VAL A 26 -48.09 4.05 -10.05
CA VAL A 26 -49.26 4.48 -9.27
C VAL A 26 -49.20 6.00 -9.09
N ALA A 27 -50.32 6.68 -9.38
CA ALA A 27 -50.41 8.14 -9.27
C ALA A 27 -50.30 8.63 -7.82
N ASN A 28 -49.77 9.83 -7.63
CA ASN A 28 -49.65 10.54 -6.35
C ASN A 28 -49.00 9.69 -5.23
N THR A 29 -48.01 8.89 -5.60
CA THR A 29 -47.38 7.92 -4.69
C THR A 29 -45.91 8.35 -4.44
N GLU A 30 -45.51 8.33 -3.14
CA GLU A 30 -44.10 8.51 -2.77
C GLU A 30 -43.31 7.25 -3.13
N LEU A 31 -42.21 7.45 -3.86
CA LEU A 31 -41.24 6.41 -4.22
C LEU A 31 -39.91 6.72 -3.60
N THR A 32 -39.24 5.69 -3.12
CA THR A 32 -37.85 5.79 -2.74
C THR A 32 -36.96 5.31 -3.91
N LEU A 33 -36.09 6.18 -4.43
CA LEU A 33 -35.11 5.79 -5.43
C LEU A 33 -33.89 5.21 -4.73
N VAL A 34 -33.47 4.03 -5.15
CA VAL A 34 -32.39 3.27 -4.54
C VAL A 34 -31.33 2.92 -5.58
N TRP A 35 -30.08 3.22 -5.26
CA TRP A 35 -28.90 2.88 -6.04
C TRP A 35 -28.30 1.57 -5.55
N GLY A 36 -28.24 0.57 -6.41
CA GLY A 36 -27.61 -0.72 -6.15
C GLY A 36 -26.10 -0.63 -6.34
N THR A 37 -25.34 -1.09 -5.37
CA THR A 37 -23.88 -1.09 -5.39
C THR A 37 -23.31 -2.23 -4.54
N SER A 38 -22.07 -2.13 -4.14
CA SER A 38 -21.39 -3.08 -3.26
C SER A 38 -20.53 -2.34 -2.23
N ASN A 39 -20.38 -2.95 -1.06
CA ASN A 39 -19.23 -2.71 -0.19
C ASN A 39 -18.12 -3.67 -0.58
N ALA A 40 -16.89 -3.20 -0.52
CA ALA A 40 -15.71 -4.04 -0.71
C ALA A 40 -14.77 -3.90 0.48
N THR A 41 -14.10 -4.98 0.84
CA THR A 41 -13.09 -4.99 1.90
C THR A 41 -12.00 -6.00 1.61
N TRP A 42 -10.82 -5.70 2.12
CA TRP A 42 -9.75 -6.66 2.22
C TRP A 42 -10.05 -7.66 3.33
N VAL A 43 -9.70 -8.92 3.10
CA VAL A 43 -9.79 -9.97 4.11
C VAL A 43 -8.38 -10.33 4.53
N ALA A 44 -8.08 -10.11 5.80
CA ALA A 44 -6.81 -10.48 6.41
C ALA A 44 -7.08 -11.38 7.62
N ASP A 45 -6.28 -12.40 7.78
CA ASP A 45 -6.23 -13.23 8.98
C ASP A 45 -5.08 -12.71 9.86
N VAL A 46 -5.43 -12.14 10.99
CA VAL A 46 -4.50 -11.53 11.92
C VAL A 46 -4.35 -12.43 13.14
N LEU A 47 -3.22 -13.10 13.22
CA LEU A 47 -2.83 -13.94 14.34
C LEU A 47 -1.82 -13.21 15.23
N PRO A 48 -1.64 -13.60 16.50
CA PRO A 48 -0.66 -12.98 17.40
C PRO A 48 0.76 -12.90 16.79
N ASN A 49 1.06 -13.78 15.89
CA ASN A 49 2.39 -14.03 15.38
C ASN A 49 2.48 -14.01 13.84
N SER A 50 1.40 -13.72 13.14
CA SER A 50 1.43 -13.58 11.69
C SER A 50 0.25 -12.78 11.18
N VAL A 51 0.42 -12.17 10.02
CA VAL A 51 -0.65 -11.51 9.27
C VAL A 51 -0.72 -12.13 7.90
N ASN A 52 -1.84 -12.77 7.59
CA ASN A 52 -2.08 -13.43 6.32
C ASN A 52 -3.14 -12.65 5.53
N TYR A 53 -2.79 -12.30 4.32
CA TYR A 53 -3.74 -11.72 3.40
C TYR A 53 -4.55 -12.83 2.71
N MET A 54 -5.87 -12.77 2.84
CA MET A 54 -6.80 -13.82 2.40
C MET A 54 -7.60 -13.44 1.16
N GLY A 55 -7.53 -12.18 0.70
CA GLY A 55 -8.22 -11.73 -0.49
C GLY A 55 -9.16 -10.56 -0.29
N VAL A 56 -10.16 -10.46 -1.16
CA VAL A 56 -11.17 -9.38 -1.17
C VAL A 56 -12.57 -9.96 -1.05
N LYS A 57 -13.47 -9.20 -0.44
CA LYS A 57 -14.88 -9.56 -0.30
C LYS A 57 -15.76 -8.42 -0.76
N PHE A 58 -16.73 -8.73 -1.61
CA PHE A 58 -17.78 -7.82 -2.05
C PHE A 58 -19.12 -8.22 -1.43
N THR A 59 -19.87 -7.23 -0.94
CA THR A 59 -21.19 -7.44 -0.36
C THR A 59 -22.16 -6.45 -0.97
N LYS A 60 -23.30 -6.92 -1.48
CA LYS A 60 -24.35 -6.06 -2.06
C LYS A 60 -24.78 -5.00 -1.07
N LEU A 61 -24.96 -3.80 -1.57
CA LEU A 61 -25.43 -2.64 -0.82
C LEU A 61 -26.43 -1.86 -1.66
N ASN A 62 -27.52 -1.44 -1.01
CA ASN A 62 -28.51 -0.54 -1.58
C ASN A 62 -28.45 0.80 -0.85
N VAL A 63 -28.29 1.89 -1.60
CA VAL A 63 -28.17 3.25 -1.05
C VAL A 63 -29.37 4.07 -1.50
N VAL A 64 -30.09 4.67 -0.55
CA VAL A 64 -31.17 5.59 -0.87
C VAL A 64 -30.60 6.85 -1.54
N MET A 65 -31.07 7.15 -2.76
CA MET A 65 -30.70 8.36 -3.50
C MET A 65 -31.60 9.53 -3.16
N ALA A 66 -32.91 9.31 -3.22
CA ALA A 66 -33.93 10.34 -3.03
C ALA A 66 -35.30 9.75 -2.79
N LYS A 67 -36.23 10.58 -2.34
CA LYS A 67 -37.68 10.34 -2.40
C LYS A 67 -38.28 11.23 -3.48
N VAL A 68 -39.14 10.68 -4.30
CA VAL A 68 -39.86 11.37 -5.37
C VAL A 68 -41.35 11.04 -5.26
N ILE A 69 -42.20 11.92 -5.76
CA ILE A 69 -43.64 11.67 -5.79
C ILE A 69 -44.08 11.63 -7.26
N THR A 70 -44.81 10.61 -7.65
CA THR A 70 -45.47 10.54 -8.97
C THR A 70 -46.59 11.55 -9.08
N ASP A 71 -46.73 12.13 -10.26
CA ASP A 71 -47.89 13.01 -10.55
C ASP A 71 -49.20 12.25 -10.71
N ALA A 72 -50.30 12.96 -11.05
CA ALA A 72 -51.60 12.39 -11.27
C ALA A 72 -51.65 11.38 -12.43
N ASN A 73 -50.64 11.35 -13.30
CA ASN A 73 -50.52 10.42 -14.43
C ASN A 73 -49.56 9.26 -14.11
N GLY A 74 -49.06 9.17 -12.88
CA GLY A 74 -48.09 8.14 -12.48
C GLY A 74 -46.70 8.35 -13.09
N VAL A 75 -46.30 9.59 -13.31
CA VAL A 75 -45.02 9.98 -13.92
C VAL A 75 -44.17 10.75 -12.89
N PHE A 76 -42.85 10.52 -12.91
CA PHE A 76 -41.89 11.36 -12.19
C PHE A 76 -40.65 11.61 -13.03
N THR A 77 -39.93 12.66 -12.68
CA THR A 77 -38.60 13.02 -13.21
C THR A 77 -37.72 13.51 -12.08
N TYR A 78 -36.51 12.94 -11.97
CA TYR A 78 -35.52 13.31 -10.96
C TYR A 78 -34.17 13.56 -11.60
N LYS A 79 -33.62 14.76 -11.41
CA LYS A 79 -32.28 15.15 -11.90
C LYS A 79 -31.27 14.97 -10.79
N THR A 80 -30.14 14.34 -11.10
CA THR A 80 -29.08 14.07 -10.14
C THR A 80 -27.71 14.01 -10.82
N LYS A 81 -26.70 13.64 -10.07
CA LYS A 81 -25.33 13.39 -10.58
C LYS A 81 -24.91 11.98 -10.30
N VAL A 82 -24.05 11.45 -11.16
CA VAL A 82 -23.43 10.13 -11.00
C VAL A 82 -22.64 10.10 -9.69
N PRO A 83 -22.97 9.18 -8.76
CA PRO A 83 -22.25 9.07 -7.49
C PRO A 83 -20.77 8.74 -7.67
N SER A 84 -19.94 9.11 -6.69
CA SER A 84 -18.59 8.59 -6.59
C SER A 84 -18.67 7.14 -6.08
N ASP A 85 -18.62 6.19 -7.00
CA ASP A 85 -18.85 4.77 -6.74
C ASP A 85 -18.05 3.89 -7.70
N PHE A 86 -18.14 2.58 -7.52
CA PHE A 86 -17.59 1.60 -8.45
C PHE A 86 -18.07 1.83 -9.87
N GLY A 87 -17.25 1.48 -10.86
CA GLY A 87 -17.64 1.48 -12.25
C GLY A 87 -18.52 0.29 -12.63
N GLY A 88 -18.96 0.30 -13.88
CA GLY A 88 -19.86 -0.70 -14.43
C GLY A 88 -21.32 -0.33 -14.25
N ILE A 89 -22.20 -1.32 -14.36
CA ILE A 89 -23.65 -1.12 -14.34
C ILE A 89 -24.15 -1.15 -12.90
N HIS A 90 -24.91 -0.12 -12.54
CA HIS A 90 -25.62 -0.02 -11.28
C HIS A 90 -27.13 -0.07 -11.54
N ASP A 91 -27.81 -0.92 -10.81
CA ASP A 91 -29.27 -0.95 -10.85
C ASP A 91 -29.84 0.20 -10.02
N ILE A 92 -30.85 0.86 -10.55
CA ILE A 92 -31.66 1.85 -9.84
C ILE A 92 -33.07 1.32 -9.70
N TYR A 93 -33.58 1.34 -8.49
CA TYR A 93 -34.92 0.85 -8.17
C TYR A 93 -35.81 2.00 -7.69
N ALA A 94 -37.06 2.02 -8.13
CA ALA A 94 -38.13 2.84 -7.54
C ALA A 94 -38.97 1.97 -6.66
N ILE A 95 -38.94 2.21 -5.35
CA ILE A 95 -39.55 1.35 -4.33
C ILE A 95 -40.69 2.09 -3.64
N ALA A 96 -41.86 1.46 -3.53
CA ALA A 96 -42.97 1.91 -2.67
C ALA A 96 -43.40 0.74 -1.75
N ASN A 97 -43.59 1.05 -0.47
CA ASN A 97 -44.05 0.05 0.53
C ASN A 97 -43.20 -1.23 0.53
N GLY A 98 -41.88 -1.09 0.34
CA GLY A 98 -40.95 -2.22 0.31
C GLY A 98 -40.95 -3.04 -0.98
N VAL A 99 -41.74 -2.66 -1.99
CA VAL A 99 -41.82 -3.35 -3.29
C VAL A 99 -41.17 -2.50 -4.39
N SER A 100 -40.31 -3.11 -5.17
CA SER A 100 -39.73 -2.47 -6.37
C SER A 100 -40.78 -2.43 -7.49
N LEU A 101 -41.22 -1.23 -7.83
CA LEU A 101 -42.21 -1.00 -8.88
C LEU A 101 -41.60 -0.81 -10.26
N ALA A 102 -40.39 -0.27 -10.32
CA ALA A 102 -39.67 -0.06 -11.55
C ALA A 102 -38.14 -0.14 -11.32
N HIS A 103 -37.40 -0.49 -12.35
CA HIS A 103 -35.93 -0.48 -12.29
C HIS A 103 -35.32 -0.06 -13.61
N GLY A 104 -34.03 0.37 -13.56
CA GLY A 104 -33.21 0.68 -14.71
C GLY A 104 -31.73 0.54 -14.37
N GLY A 105 -30.88 0.47 -15.37
CA GLY A 105 -29.44 0.34 -15.21
C GLY A 105 -28.69 1.59 -15.69
N TYR A 106 -27.74 2.07 -14.90
CA TYR A 106 -26.84 3.16 -15.26
C TYR A 106 -25.40 2.67 -15.29
N GLN A 107 -24.67 3.00 -16.35
CA GLN A 107 -23.27 2.61 -16.48
C GLN A 107 -22.32 3.76 -16.08
N ILE A 108 -21.51 3.54 -15.05
CA ILE A 108 -20.38 4.40 -14.74
C ILE A 108 -19.20 4.00 -15.63
N SER A 109 -18.76 4.95 -16.47
CA SER A 109 -17.65 4.78 -17.39
C SER A 109 -16.31 5.06 -16.70
N ARG A 110 -15.26 4.48 -17.22
CA ARG A 110 -13.90 4.61 -16.71
C ARG A 110 -13.21 5.83 -17.28
N LYS A 111 -12.37 6.48 -16.46
CA LYS A 111 -11.59 7.63 -16.87
C LYS A 111 -10.23 7.62 -16.19
N VAL A 112 -9.17 7.79 -17.00
CA VAL A 112 -7.82 8.04 -16.51
C VAL A 112 -7.46 9.51 -16.69
N SER A 113 -6.79 10.08 -15.70
CA SER A 113 -6.16 11.40 -15.79
C SER A 113 -4.81 11.39 -15.08
N ILE A 114 -3.90 12.24 -15.53
CA ILE A 114 -2.57 12.38 -14.94
C ILE A 114 -2.27 13.83 -14.62
N SER A 115 -1.45 14.07 -13.62
CA SER A 115 -0.96 15.38 -13.25
C SER A 115 0.45 15.28 -12.64
N PRO A 116 1.42 16.07 -13.14
CA PRO A 116 1.39 16.92 -14.34
C PRO A 116 1.35 16.09 -15.63
N THR A 117 1.21 16.76 -16.77
CA THR A 117 1.26 16.13 -18.11
C THR A 117 2.62 16.25 -18.80
N SER A 118 3.56 16.95 -18.17
CA SER A 118 4.94 17.08 -18.64
C SER A 118 5.90 17.36 -17.49
N GLY A 119 7.17 17.06 -17.69
CA GLY A 119 8.24 17.33 -16.74
C GLY A 119 9.56 16.68 -17.11
N ALA A 120 10.59 16.87 -16.31
CA ALA A 120 11.87 16.22 -16.46
C ALA A 120 11.79 14.72 -16.08
N ILE A 121 12.80 13.94 -16.43
CA ILE A 121 12.99 12.57 -15.90
C ILE A 121 12.96 12.63 -14.36
N GLY A 122 12.25 11.69 -13.75
CA GLY A 122 12.07 11.64 -12.29
C GLY A 122 10.89 12.47 -11.76
N THR A 123 10.20 13.26 -12.58
CA THR A 123 9.00 14.01 -12.16
C THR A 123 7.92 13.03 -11.69
N PRO A 124 7.41 13.17 -10.44
CA PRO A 124 6.28 12.39 -9.98
C PRO A 124 5.01 12.70 -10.78
N ILE A 125 4.34 11.65 -11.23
CA ILE A 125 3.10 11.71 -12.00
C ILE A 125 2.00 11.06 -11.16
N THR A 126 1.03 11.86 -10.73
CA THR A 126 -0.16 11.33 -10.07
C THR A 126 -1.14 10.82 -11.11
N ILE A 127 -1.50 9.56 -11.02
CA ILE A 127 -2.50 8.90 -11.84
C ILE A 127 -3.79 8.85 -11.03
N THR A 128 -4.89 9.34 -11.60
CA THR A 128 -6.22 9.16 -11.03
C THR A 128 -7.06 8.34 -12.02
N TYR A 129 -7.58 7.23 -11.54
CA TYR A 129 -8.43 6.34 -12.33
C TYR A 129 -9.76 6.14 -11.64
N THR A 130 -10.85 6.50 -12.31
CA THR A 130 -12.21 6.39 -11.80
C THR A 130 -13.01 5.36 -12.57
N GLY A 131 -13.94 4.69 -11.89
CA GLY A 131 -14.82 3.71 -12.50
C GLY A 131 -14.29 2.28 -12.48
N LEU A 132 -13.33 1.95 -11.58
CA LEU A 132 -13.00 0.55 -11.29
C LEU A 132 -14.23 -0.17 -10.73
N GLY A 133 -14.46 -1.40 -11.19
CA GLY A 133 -15.68 -2.15 -10.87
C GLY A 133 -15.62 -2.90 -9.53
N ALA A 134 -16.75 -3.45 -9.14
CA ALA A 134 -16.92 -4.18 -7.88
C ALA A 134 -16.84 -5.71 -8.09
N SER A 135 -15.78 -6.18 -8.73
CA SER A 135 -15.52 -7.61 -8.90
C SER A 135 -14.02 -7.90 -8.84
N LEU A 136 -13.69 -9.16 -8.67
CA LEU A 136 -12.30 -9.62 -8.65
C LEU A 136 -11.50 -9.17 -9.87
N TYR A 137 -12.13 -9.15 -11.04
CA TYR A 137 -11.47 -8.79 -12.31
C TYR A 137 -11.52 -7.31 -12.65
N THR A 138 -12.27 -6.50 -11.93
CA THR A 138 -12.49 -5.09 -12.26
C THR A 138 -12.13 -4.12 -11.14
N ALA A 139 -11.77 -4.61 -9.96
CA ALA A 139 -11.45 -3.80 -8.78
C ALA A 139 -10.02 -3.24 -8.80
N GLY A 140 -9.20 -3.65 -9.73
CA GLY A 140 -7.82 -3.19 -9.94
C GLY A 140 -7.56 -2.70 -11.35
N GLY A 141 -6.47 -1.98 -11.52
CA GLY A 141 -5.98 -1.52 -12.81
C GLY A 141 -4.49 -1.75 -12.95
N SER A 142 -4.07 -2.40 -14.03
CA SER A 142 -2.67 -2.57 -14.40
C SER A 142 -2.16 -1.30 -15.06
N VAL A 143 -1.08 -0.74 -14.52
CA VAL A 143 -0.44 0.47 -15.06
C VAL A 143 0.71 0.08 -15.97
N LEU A 144 0.68 0.59 -17.20
CA LEU A 144 1.74 0.41 -18.18
C LEU A 144 2.34 1.76 -18.57
N TRP A 145 3.64 1.80 -18.68
CA TRP A 145 4.43 2.91 -19.23
C TRP A 145 5.15 2.44 -20.47
N ASP A 146 4.78 2.98 -21.64
CA ASP A 146 5.30 2.51 -22.94
C ASP A 146 5.25 0.97 -23.08
N ASN A 147 4.11 0.39 -22.71
CA ASN A 147 3.86 -1.06 -22.67
C ASN A 147 4.67 -1.85 -21.61
N ASN A 148 5.47 -1.20 -20.77
CA ASN A 148 6.10 -1.86 -19.66
C ASN A 148 5.15 -1.89 -18.46
N PHE A 149 4.98 -3.04 -17.84
CA PHE A 149 4.17 -3.19 -16.63
C PHE A 149 4.89 -2.54 -15.44
N ALA A 150 4.31 -1.46 -14.94
CA ALA A 150 4.86 -0.71 -13.80
C ALA A 150 4.31 -1.20 -12.45
N GLY A 151 3.09 -1.71 -12.42
CA GLY A 151 2.43 -2.16 -11.21
C GLY A 151 0.92 -2.06 -11.27
N GLU A 152 0.29 -2.18 -10.13
CA GLU A 152 -1.15 -2.29 -9.96
C GLU A 152 -1.71 -1.15 -9.11
N MET A 153 -2.89 -0.65 -9.49
CA MET A 153 -3.73 0.25 -8.71
C MET A 153 -4.97 -0.47 -8.22
N GLN A 154 -5.45 -0.13 -7.03
CA GLN A 154 -6.64 -0.74 -6.44
C GLN A 154 -7.57 0.31 -5.84
N ALA A 155 -8.86 0.01 -5.79
CA ALA A 155 -9.89 0.95 -5.36
C ALA A 155 -11.08 0.26 -4.69
N LEU A 156 -10.83 -0.50 -3.62
CA LEU A 156 -11.88 -1.18 -2.86
C LEU A 156 -12.60 -0.22 -1.91
N TRP A 157 -11.87 0.31 -0.93
CA TRP A 157 -12.46 1.23 0.07
C TRP A 157 -12.70 2.63 -0.47
N THR A 158 -12.00 3.01 -1.50
CA THR A 158 -12.24 4.26 -2.26
C THR A 158 -13.35 4.11 -3.29
N ARG A 159 -13.96 2.92 -3.39
CA ARG A 159 -15.15 2.62 -4.20
C ARG A 159 -14.97 3.03 -5.67
N GLY A 160 -13.95 2.46 -6.31
CA GLY A 160 -13.72 2.62 -7.74
C GLY A 160 -12.85 3.81 -8.15
N THR A 161 -12.36 4.64 -7.21
CA THR A 161 -11.43 5.73 -7.51
C THR A 161 -10.05 5.38 -6.97
N ALA A 162 -9.12 5.00 -7.85
CA ALA A 162 -7.74 4.70 -7.52
C ALA A 162 -6.83 5.89 -7.77
N LYS A 163 -5.83 6.06 -6.91
CA LYS A 163 -4.74 7.03 -7.09
C LYS A 163 -3.40 6.34 -6.90
N ALA A 164 -2.49 6.58 -7.81
CA ALA A 164 -1.13 6.06 -7.75
C ALA A 164 -0.13 7.12 -8.21
N VAL A 165 1.14 6.90 -7.88
CA VAL A 165 2.21 7.78 -8.32
C VAL A 165 3.31 6.93 -8.96
N ILE A 166 3.69 7.27 -10.19
CA ILE A 166 4.91 6.79 -10.82
C ILE A 166 5.80 7.99 -11.17
N ARG A 167 7.03 7.75 -11.59
CA ARG A 167 7.92 8.82 -12.01
C ARG A 167 8.15 8.79 -13.53
N ALA A 168 8.29 9.95 -14.14
CA ALA A 168 8.65 10.08 -15.55
C ALA A 168 10.00 9.43 -15.83
N SER A 169 10.09 8.63 -16.89
CA SER A 169 11.31 7.95 -17.33
C SER A 169 11.39 7.88 -18.85
N GLY A 170 12.55 7.49 -19.36
CA GLY A 170 12.78 7.31 -20.78
C GLY A 170 13.34 8.55 -21.48
N ALA A 171 13.37 8.51 -22.81
CA ALA A 171 13.93 9.59 -23.64
C ALA A 171 13.08 10.87 -23.58
N VAL A 172 13.68 12.00 -23.90
CA VAL A 172 12.91 13.24 -24.11
C VAL A 172 11.90 13.05 -25.25
N GLY A 173 10.65 13.38 -24.99
CA GLY A 173 9.53 13.16 -25.91
C GLY A 173 8.26 12.70 -25.24
N ASN A 174 7.31 12.23 -26.03
CA ASN A 174 6.03 11.73 -25.54
C ASN A 174 6.12 10.25 -25.13
N HIS A 175 5.54 9.96 -23.98
CA HIS A 175 5.38 8.62 -23.43
C HIS A 175 3.91 8.33 -23.19
N VAL A 176 3.52 7.07 -23.35
CA VAL A 176 2.13 6.64 -23.18
C VAL A 176 1.99 5.91 -21.86
N LEU A 177 1.12 6.45 -21.01
CA LEU A 177 0.65 5.79 -19.80
C LEU A 177 -0.70 5.17 -20.09
N GLN A 178 -0.85 3.89 -19.80
CA GLN A 178 -2.11 3.16 -19.93
C GLN A 178 -2.51 2.58 -18.58
N VAL A 179 -3.82 2.54 -18.31
CA VAL A 179 -4.38 1.75 -17.23
C VAL A 179 -5.38 0.78 -17.83
N GLN A 180 -5.18 -0.49 -17.62
CA GLN A 180 -6.08 -1.55 -18.07
C GLN A 180 -6.72 -2.23 -16.88
N ASP A 181 -8.01 -2.50 -16.96
CA ASP A 181 -8.73 -3.21 -15.90
C ASP A 181 -8.18 -4.62 -15.72
N GLY A 182 -8.16 -5.05 -14.48
CA GLY A 182 -7.73 -6.36 -14.08
C GLY A 182 -6.87 -6.31 -12.83
N ILE A 183 -6.75 -7.46 -12.19
CA ILE A 183 -5.83 -7.67 -11.08
C ILE A 183 -4.65 -8.47 -11.58
N GLY A 184 -3.45 -7.95 -11.38
CA GLY A 184 -2.21 -8.61 -11.76
C GLY A 184 -1.62 -8.13 -13.07
N ILE A 185 -0.84 -8.99 -13.71
CA ILE A 185 -0.23 -8.70 -15.01
C ILE A 185 -1.32 -8.57 -16.07
N THR A 186 -1.18 -7.58 -16.93
CA THR A 186 -2.17 -7.26 -17.97
C THR A 186 -2.46 -8.46 -18.87
N TYR A 187 -3.74 -8.79 -18.98
CA TYR A 187 -4.23 -9.80 -19.93
C TYR A 187 -4.51 -9.13 -21.29
N LEU A 188 -3.78 -9.52 -22.30
CA LEU A 188 -3.78 -8.82 -23.59
C LEU A 188 -4.77 -9.39 -24.63
N ASN A 189 -5.27 -10.63 -24.43
CA ASN A 189 -6.21 -11.21 -25.38
C ASN A 189 -7.64 -10.69 -25.10
N ILE A 190 -8.05 -9.67 -25.83
CA ILE A 190 -9.36 -9.02 -25.68
C ILE A 190 -10.55 -9.92 -26.04
N ILE A 191 -10.34 -10.96 -26.84
CA ILE A 191 -11.40 -11.88 -27.26
C ILE A 191 -11.83 -12.82 -26.13
N GLN A 192 -10.88 -13.19 -25.28
CA GLN A 192 -11.10 -14.09 -24.15
C GLN A 192 -11.01 -13.39 -22.79
N SER A 193 -10.98 -12.07 -22.78
CA SER A 193 -10.90 -11.31 -21.54
C SER A 193 -12.20 -11.47 -20.73
N PRO A 194 -12.09 -11.69 -19.41
CA PRO A 194 -13.27 -11.67 -18.52
C PRO A 194 -13.92 -10.28 -18.43
N VAL A 195 -13.22 -9.24 -18.92
CA VAL A 195 -13.70 -7.85 -19.00
C VAL A 195 -13.43 -7.30 -20.42
N PRO A 196 -14.13 -7.83 -21.43
CA PRO A 196 -13.75 -7.67 -22.84
C PRO A 196 -13.82 -6.25 -23.36
N PHE A 197 -14.51 -5.34 -22.70
CA PHE A 197 -14.64 -3.93 -23.13
C PHE A 197 -14.07 -2.93 -22.12
N ALA A 198 -13.34 -3.42 -21.16
CA ALA A 198 -12.82 -2.60 -20.07
C ALA A 198 -11.46 -1.98 -20.44
N ASN A 199 -11.41 -1.20 -21.50
CA ASN A 199 -10.27 -0.33 -21.74
C ASN A 199 -10.28 0.78 -20.71
N GLY A 200 -9.29 0.75 -19.79
CA GLY A 200 -9.15 1.73 -18.74
C GLY A 200 -8.82 3.13 -19.25
N GLY A 201 -8.21 3.20 -20.41
CA GLY A 201 -7.81 4.45 -21.05
C GLY A 201 -6.31 4.71 -20.99
N SER A 202 -5.91 5.78 -21.65
CA SER A 202 -4.51 6.20 -21.75
C SER A 202 -4.37 7.71 -21.61
N ALA A 203 -3.17 8.15 -21.26
CA ALA A 203 -2.76 9.54 -21.21
C ALA A 203 -1.34 9.67 -21.76
N ILE A 204 -1.02 10.85 -22.30
CA ILE A 204 0.32 11.15 -22.79
C ILE A 204 1.03 12.03 -21.78
N PHE A 205 2.24 11.62 -21.39
CA PHE A 205 3.16 12.44 -20.62
C PHE A 205 4.34 12.85 -21.49
N ARG A 206 4.73 14.12 -21.45
CA ARG A 206 5.88 14.62 -22.18
C ARG A 206 7.09 14.76 -21.25
N VAL A 207 8.12 13.93 -21.45
CA VAL A 207 9.43 14.13 -20.85
C VAL A 207 10.12 15.30 -21.55
N THR A 208 10.42 16.36 -20.79
CA THR A 208 10.93 17.62 -21.35
C THR A 208 12.44 17.70 -21.39
N LYS A 209 13.12 17.04 -20.44
CA LYS A 209 14.59 17.01 -20.32
C LYS A 209 15.09 15.94 -19.36
N ASP A 210 16.35 15.59 -19.48
CA ASP A 210 17.15 14.94 -18.42
C ASP A 210 17.82 16.01 -17.60
N ALA A 211 17.42 16.17 -16.35
CA ALA A 211 17.99 17.16 -15.42
C ALA A 211 19.09 16.57 -14.51
N GLY A 212 19.49 15.32 -14.75
CA GLY A 212 20.43 14.57 -13.92
C GLY A 212 19.74 13.81 -12.79
N VAL A 213 20.53 13.09 -12.00
CA VAL A 213 20.05 12.21 -10.93
C VAL A 213 19.47 13.03 -9.79
N PRO A 214 18.18 12.88 -9.47
CA PRO A 214 17.61 13.45 -8.26
C PRO A 214 18.14 12.73 -7.01
N ALA A 215 18.08 13.41 -5.87
CA ALA A 215 18.39 12.78 -4.58
C ALA A 215 17.45 11.61 -4.30
N ALA A 216 17.93 10.55 -3.65
CA ALA A 216 17.10 9.46 -3.20
C ALA A 216 16.19 9.94 -2.04
N TYR A 217 14.94 9.45 -2.02
CA TYR A 217 13.97 9.83 -1.00
C TYR A 217 12.94 8.73 -0.75
N ILE A 218 12.24 8.83 0.38
CA ILE A 218 11.16 7.92 0.76
C ILE A 218 9.86 8.72 0.84
N VAL A 219 8.78 8.14 0.31
CA VAL A 219 7.42 8.68 0.45
C VAL A 219 6.59 7.71 1.26
N TYR A 220 6.22 8.13 2.47
CA TYR A 220 5.26 7.39 3.27
C TYR A 220 3.83 7.77 2.91
N PRO A 221 2.92 6.80 2.86
CA PRO A 221 1.51 7.08 2.64
C PRO A 221 0.94 7.87 3.83
N LYS A 222 -0.16 8.58 3.58
CA LYS A 222 -0.92 9.23 4.64
C LYS A 222 -1.42 8.18 5.63
N LYS A 223 -1.24 8.44 6.93
CA LYS A 223 -1.79 7.58 7.98
C LYS A 223 -3.30 7.45 7.84
N VAL A 224 -3.79 6.22 7.96
CA VAL A 224 -5.22 5.92 8.09
C VAL A 224 -5.49 5.33 9.47
N THR A 225 -6.72 5.46 9.94
CA THR A 225 -7.13 4.79 11.18
C THR A 225 -7.22 3.30 10.92
N PRO A 226 -6.50 2.45 11.67
CA PRO A 226 -6.59 1.01 11.50
C PRO A 226 -8.01 0.52 11.72
N THR A 227 -8.49 -0.37 10.85
CA THR A 227 -9.80 -1.03 10.97
C THR A 227 -9.73 -2.26 11.86
N VAL A 228 -8.52 -2.83 12.01
CA VAL A 228 -8.24 -3.95 12.91
C VAL A 228 -7.10 -3.54 13.84
N SER A 229 -7.27 -3.79 15.14
CA SER A 229 -6.23 -3.47 16.12
C SER A 229 -5.13 -4.54 16.14
N LEU A 230 -4.19 -4.46 15.21
CA LEU A 230 -2.96 -5.26 15.26
C LEU A 230 -2.14 -5.00 16.53
N ARG A 231 -2.21 -3.77 17.04
CA ARG A 231 -1.49 -3.37 18.27
C ARG A 231 -1.87 -4.23 19.45
N THR A 232 -3.15 -4.59 19.61
CA THR A 232 -3.59 -5.43 20.72
C THR A 232 -2.96 -6.81 20.66
N THR A 233 -2.83 -7.37 19.46
CA THR A 233 -2.26 -8.71 19.24
C THR A 233 -0.75 -8.74 19.50
N LEU A 234 -0.02 -7.68 19.10
CA LEU A 234 1.43 -7.58 19.28
C LEU A 234 1.85 -7.08 20.66
N THR A 235 0.95 -6.40 21.39
CA THR A 235 1.24 -5.87 22.74
C THR A 235 0.95 -6.88 23.84
N ASP A 236 0.21 -7.94 23.55
CA ASP A 236 -0.14 -8.96 24.54
C ASP A 236 0.88 -10.11 24.58
N LEU A 237 2.15 -9.75 24.71
CA LEU A 237 3.27 -10.69 24.76
C LEU A 237 3.64 -11.02 26.21
N GLY A 238 2.74 -11.70 26.92
CA GLY A 238 3.01 -12.18 28.27
C GLY A 238 3.00 -11.09 29.35
N LEU A 239 2.24 -10.02 29.14
CA LEU A 239 1.99 -9.02 30.18
C LEU A 239 1.37 -9.67 31.42
N ASP A 240 1.93 -9.37 32.61
CA ASP A 240 1.37 -9.82 33.86
C ASP A 240 -0.07 -9.33 34.03
N PRO A 241 -1.06 -10.22 34.13
CA PRO A 241 -2.45 -9.84 34.33
C PRO A 241 -2.70 -8.98 35.57
N ALA A 242 -1.83 -9.07 36.59
CA ALA A 242 -1.90 -8.25 37.80
C ALA A 242 -1.40 -6.83 37.57
N SER A 243 -0.62 -6.59 36.51
CA SER A 243 -0.07 -5.27 36.24
C SER A 243 -1.13 -4.28 35.74
N LYS A 244 -1.07 -3.07 36.31
CA LYS A 244 -1.85 -1.91 35.89
C LYS A 244 -0.94 -0.81 35.32
N ALA A 245 0.35 -1.12 35.15
CA ALA A 245 1.32 -0.18 34.64
C ALA A 245 0.99 0.20 33.18
N VAL A 246 1.10 1.49 32.88
CA VAL A 246 0.87 2.05 31.54
C VAL A 246 2.15 2.65 31.03
N ALA A 247 2.63 2.15 29.90
CA ALA A 247 3.79 2.68 29.21
C ALA A 247 3.36 3.48 27.97
N THR A 248 3.98 4.63 27.79
CA THR A 248 3.82 5.50 26.62
C THR A 248 5.18 5.90 26.05
N LEU A 249 5.22 6.34 24.81
CA LEU A 249 6.44 6.76 24.13
C LEU A 249 6.34 8.23 23.70
N SER A 250 7.46 8.95 23.76
CA SER A 250 7.54 10.31 23.18
C SER A 250 7.31 10.28 21.67
N ASN A 251 7.83 9.25 20.98
CA ASN A 251 7.56 8.94 19.58
C ASN A 251 7.29 7.44 19.48
N ASN A 252 6.17 7.07 18.88
CA ASN A 252 5.78 5.67 18.70
C ASN A 252 6.16 5.09 17.33
N GLU A 253 6.88 5.85 16.53
CA GLU A 253 7.48 5.40 15.26
C GLU A 253 8.81 6.14 15.00
N GLY A 254 9.71 5.50 14.31
CA GLY A 254 11.02 6.05 13.92
C GLY A 254 11.86 5.05 13.16
N ILE A 255 13.00 5.48 12.68
CA ILE A 255 13.96 4.62 11.96
C ILE A 255 14.89 3.91 12.93
N VAL A 256 15.60 2.89 12.45
CA VAL A 256 16.74 2.27 13.15
C VAL A 256 17.73 3.35 13.62
N GLY A 257 18.20 3.25 14.86
CA GLY A 257 19.11 4.20 15.50
C GLY A 257 18.44 5.49 16.03
N SER A 258 17.13 5.68 15.80
CA SER A 258 16.41 6.80 16.40
C SER A 258 16.21 6.56 17.90
N LYS A 259 15.93 7.64 18.65
CA LYS A 259 15.69 7.59 20.08
C LYS A 259 14.25 7.89 20.43
N THR A 260 13.74 7.22 21.44
CA THR A 260 12.43 7.51 22.05
C THR A 260 12.52 7.43 23.56
N THR A 261 11.69 8.20 24.25
CA THR A 261 11.59 8.14 25.70
C THR A 261 10.36 7.32 26.10
N ILE A 262 10.61 6.27 26.89
CA ILE A 262 9.56 5.47 27.50
C ILE A 262 9.17 6.16 28.80
N ASN A 263 7.87 6.45 28.95
CA ASN A 263 7.29 6.96 30.19
C ASN A 263 6.35 5.89 30.73
N VAL A 264 6.62 5.42 31.94
CA VAL A 264 5.82 4.38 32.61
C VAL A 264 5.19 4.95 33.86
N LYS A 265 3.94 4.58 34.10
CA LYS A 265 3.18 4.93 35.31
C LYS A 265 2.59 3.67 35.95
N GLY A 266 2.56 3.66 37.29
CA GLY A 266 1.89 2.61 38.05
C GLY A 266 2.66 1.28 38.13
N MET A 267 3.99 1.31 38.20
CA MET A 267 4.82 0.11 38.40
C MET A 267 4.51 -0.56 39.72
N LEU A 268 4.33 -1.88 39.67
CA LEU A 268 4.03 -2.70 40.86
C LEU A 268 5.26 -2.98 41.73
N THR A 269 6.39 -3.23 41.07
CA THR A 269 7.61 -3.67 41.76
C THR A 269 8.73 -2.64 41.67
N ARG A 270 9.71 -2.73 42.59
CA ARG A 270 10.86 -1.85 42.68
C ARG A 270 12.15 -2.61 42.38
N GLY A 271 13.23 -1.86 42.15
CA GLY A 271 14.56 -2.38 41.86
C GLY A 271 14.83 -2.47 40.36
N VAL A 272 15.85 -3.21 39.98
CA VAL A 272 16.34 -3.28 38.62
C VAL A 272 15.36 -4.02 37.72
N HIS A 273 14.93 -3.33 36.64
CA HIS A 273 14.15 -3.89 35.55
C HIS A 273 14.96 -3.84 34.26
N THR A 274 14.74 -4.83 33.40
CA THR A 274 15.35 -4.88 32.08
C THR A 274 14.36 -4.35 31.03
N LEU A 275 14.82 -3.46 30.16
CA LEU A 275 14.09 -3.05 28.97
C LEU A 275 14.43 -4.02 27.84
N VAL A 276 13.43 -4.60 27.20
CA VAL A 276 13.61 -5.61 26.18
C VAL A 276 12.87 -5.21 24.91
N TRP A 277 13.58 -5.20 23.80
CA TRP A 277 13.02 -5.09 22.45
C TRP A 277 12.55 -6.47 22.00
N SER A 278 11.26 -6.65 21.88
CA SER A 278 10.69 -7.89 21.38
C SER A 278 10.70 -7.89 19.86
N THR A 279 11.38 -8.87 19.29
CA THR A 279 11.53 -9.05 17.85
C THR A 279 11.34 -10.51 17.47
N VAL A 280 11.69 -10.88 16.25
CA VAL A 280 11.66 -12.27 15.77
C VAL A 280 13.00 -12.69 15.21
N VAL A 281 13.29 -13.98 15.29
CA VAL A 281 14.43 -14.64 14.63
C VAL A 281 13.89 -15.78 13.79
N GLY A 282 14.35 -15.87 12.55
CA GLY A 282 13.92 -16.94 11.69
C GLY A 282 14.50 -16.86 10.30
N SER A 283 14.05 -17.77 9.46
CA SER A 283 14.45 -17.83 8.06
C SER A 283 13.32 -18.44 7.24
N ARG A 284 13.01 -17.81 6.12
CA ARG A 284 12.05 -18.36 5.16
C ARG A 284 12.66 -19.44 4.26
N VAL A 285 13.97 -19.60 4.29
CA VAL A 285 14.69 -20.67 3.57
C VAL A 285 14.73 -21.93 4.42
N ASN A 286 15.04 -21.78 5.71
CA ASN A 286 15.12 -22.87 6.68
C ASN A 286 14.15 -22.60 7.82
N CYS A 287 12.86 -22.83 7.58
CA CYS A 287 11.83 -22.54 8.57
C CYS A 287 12.03 -23.36 9.84
N PRO A 288 12.36 -22.73 11.00
CA PRO A 288 12.51 -23.43 12.27
C PRO A 288 11.17 -23.87 12.88
N THR A 289 10.07 -23.26 12.42
CA THR A 289 8.70 -23.52 12.87
C THR A 289 7.75 -23.44 11.66
N SER A 290 6.47 -23.76 11.85
CA SER A 290 5.43 -23.59 10.81
C SER A 290 5.29 -22.14 10.32
N THR A 291 5.68 -21.16 11.14
CA THR A 291 5.67 -19.73 10.81
C THR A 291 7.00 -19.21 10.28
N CYS A 292 8.04 -20.06 10.23
CA CYS A 292 9.41 -19.74 9.83
C CYS A 292 10.16 -18.79 10.79
N TRP A 293 9.62 -18.48 11.97
CA TRP A 293 10.25 -17.61 12.95
C TRP A 293 9.77 -17.89 14.38
N ILE A 294 10.55 -17.41 15.34
CA ILE A 294 10.24 -17.43 16.77
C ILE A 294 10.48 -16.05 17.38
N TYR A 295 9.79 -15.73 18.47
CA TYR A 295 10.05 -14.52 19.21
C TYR A 295 11.43 -14.54 19.85
N ASN A 296 12.06 -13.36 19.87
CA ASN A 296 13.34 -13.12 20.50
C ASN A 296 13.31 -11.77 21.23
N GLY A 297 14.13 -11.63 22.28
CA GLY A 297 14.28 -10.39 23.02
C GLY A 297 15.69 -9.83 22.90
N ILE A 298 15.81 -8.56 22.55
CA ILE A 298 17.08 -7.83 22.54
C ILE A 298 17.10 -6.87 23.74
N PRO A 299 18.05 -7.00 24.68
CA PRO A 299 18.18 -6.06 25.80
C PRO A 299 18.47 -4.64 25.29
N LEU A 300 17.70 -3.65 25.76
CA LEU A 300 17.91 -2.22 25.49
C LEU A 300 18.60 -1.51 26.67
N GLY A 301 18.88 -2.23 27.74
CA GLY A 301 19.45 -1.72 28.97
C GLY A 301 18.57 -1.96 30.19
N THR A 302 18.94 -1.35 31.30
CA THR A 302 18.24 -1.51 32.59
C THR A 302 17.79 -0.17 33.12
N VAL A 303 16.82 -0.20 34.00
CA VAL A 303 16.36 0.93 34.83
C VAL A 303 16.15 0.47 36.26
N ASP A 304 16.60 1.26 37.23
CA ASP A 304 16.28 1.02 38.66
C ASP A 304 14.99 1.78 38.99
N VAL A 305 13.92 1.03 39.16
CA VAL A 305 12.59 1.57 39.45
C VAL A 305 12.49 1.84 40.96
N THR A 306 12.54 3.10 41.31
CA THR A 306 12.48 3.56 42.73
C THR A 306 11.14 4.15 43.12
N ALA A 307 10.27 4.45 42.14
CA ALA A 307 8.93 5.02 42.33
C ALA A 307 7.93 4.31 41.42
N ASP A 308 6.63 4.65 41.55
CA ASP A 308 5.56 4.12 40.69
C ASP A 308 5.74 4.52 39.21
N ASP A 309 6.34 5.67 38.98
CA ASP A 309 6.54 6.27 37.69
C ASP A 309 8.03 6.42 37.35
N PHE A 310 8.40 6.23 36.11
CA PHE A 310 9.75 6.51 35.61
C PHE A 310 9.76 6.89 34.12
N SER A 311 10.87 7.47 33.71
CA SER A 311 11.16 7.74 32.28
C SER A 311 12.54 7.26 31.92
N LYS A 312 12.69 6.70 30.73
CA LYS A 312 13.98 6.21 30.21
C LYS A 312 14.08 6.41 28.70
N GLU A 313 15.16 7.05 28.25
CA GLU A 313 15.48 7.11 26.82
C GLU A 313 16.10 5.78 26.35
N VAL A 314 15.67 5.29 25.21
CA VAL A 314 16.21 4.10 24.52
C VAL A 314 16.47 4.41 23.06
N GLU A 315 17.44 3.70 22.48
CA GLU A 315 17.75 3.73 21.05
C GLU A 315 17.13 2.51 20.36
N ILE A 316 16.52 2.73 19.21
CA ILE A 316 15.91 1.67 18.41
C ILE A 316 17.01 0.83 17.75
N PRO A 317 17.05 -0.49 18.04
CA PRO A 317 18.14 -1.34 17.57
C PRO A 317 18.14 -1.53 16.06
N ASP A 318 19.32 -1.78 15.48
CA ASP A 318 19.47 -2.17 14.07
C ASP A 318 18.99 -3.61 13.88
N ASN A 319 17.72 -3.75 13.55
CA ASN A 319 17.01 -5.01 13.43
C ASN A 319 15.91 -4.91 12.37
N LEU A 320 15.01 -5.90 12.30
CA LEU A 320 13.81 -5.89 11.48
C LEU A 320 12.99 -4.62 11.74
N GLY A 321 12.32 -4.14 10.69
CA GLY A 321 11.35 -3.06 10.75
C GLY A 321 9.94 -3.52 11.11
N GLY A 322 8.98 -2.61 10.98
CA GLY A 322 7.58 -2.85 11.30
C GLY A 322 7.27 -2.79 12.79
N PHE A 323 6.25 -3.50 13.23
CA PHE A 323 5.81 -3.49 14.62
C PHE A 323 6.70 -4.30 15.53
N HIS A 324 7.12 -3.66 16.62
CA HIS A 324 7.83 -4.26 17.75
C HIS A 324 7.20 -3.82 19.06
N VAL A 325 7.55 -4.51 20.15
CA VAL A 325 7.09 -4.17 21.49
C VAL A 325 8.30 -3.95 22.37
N ILE A 326 8.32 -2.85 23.12
CA ILE A 326 9.28 -2.62 24.18
C ILE A 326 8.65 -3.11 25.48
N GLN A 327 9.29 -4.06 26.13
CA GLN A 327 8.84 -4.67 27.38
C GLN A 327 9.69 -4.19 28.54
N ILE A 328 9.06 -3.91 29.67
CA ILE A 328 9.70 -3.63 30.95
C ILE A 328 9.54 -4.87 31.84
N LYS A 329 10.65 -5.54 32.13
CA LYS A 329 10.66 -6.85 32.78
C LYS A 329 11.40 -6.83 34.08
N LYS A 330 10.84 -7.54 35.08
CA LYS A 330 11.55 -7.93 36.27
C LYS A 330 11.74 -9.46 36.29
N GLY A 331 12.96 -9.91 36.03
CA GLY A 331 13.20 -11.31 35.67
C GLY A 331 12.42 -11.69 34.42
N ASP A 332 11.59 -12.73 34.50
CA ASP A 332 10.75 -13.17 33.41
C ASP A 332 9.37 -12.51 33.32
N VAL A 333 9.02 -11.71 34.34
CA VAL A 333 7.71 -11.08 34.39
C VAL A 333 7.70 -9.77 33.62
N VAL A 334 6.77 -9.63 32.69
CA VAL A 334 6.54 -8.39 31.94
C VAL A 334 5.56 -7.53 32.75
N GLU A 335 6.03 -6.43 33.33
CA GLU A 335 5.17 -5.52 34.11
C GLU A 335 4.54 -4.40 33.29
N ALA A 336 5.19 -3.99 32.19
CA ALA A 336 4.64 -3.02 31.27
C ALA A 336 5.16 -3.30 29.85
N GLN A 337 4.44 -2.86 28.84
CA GLN A 337 4.87 -2.93 27.45
C GLN A 337 4.20 -1.86 26.60
N VAL A 338 4.86 -1.51 25.50
CA VAL A 338 4.37 -0.47 24.58
C VAL A 338 4.83 -0.76 23.15
N PRO A 339 3.96 -0.62 22.14
CA PRO A 339 4.34 -0.86 20.75
C PRO A 339 5.14 0.31 20.18
N PHE A 340 6.09 -0.03 19.32
CA PHE A 340 6.84 0.90 18.49
C PHE A 340 6.84 0.42 17.04
N TYR A 341 6.70 1.34 16.08
CA TYR A 341 6.78 1.02 14.66
C TYR A 341 8.10 1.49 14.07
N VAL A 342 8.90 0.57 13.54
CA VAL A 342 10.16 0.90 12.87
C VAL A 342 9.88 1.18 11.40
N LEU A 343 10.26 2.38 10.98
CA LEU A 343 10.14 2.86 9.60
C LEU A 343 11.36 2.42 8.78
N GLU A 344 11.17 2.17 7.50
CA GLU A 344 12.24 1.96 6.55
C GLU A 344 13.10 3.22 6.41
N SER A 345 14.38 3.03 6.12
CA SER A 345 15.33 4.12 5.87
C SER A 345 16.32 3.75 4.78
N ILE A 346 16.71 4.74 3.99
CA ILE A 346 17.77 4.61 2.99
C ILE A 346 19.11 4.50 3.73
N PHE A 347 19.90 3.48 3.38
CA PHE A 347 21.25 3.36 3.93
C PHE A 347 22.13 4.50 3.40
N ASN A 348 22.83 5.21 4.30
CA ASN A 348 23.76 6.25 3.91
C ASN A 348 25.18 5.73 3.97
N TYR A 349 25.86 5.73 2.82
CA TYR A 349 27.30 5.51 2.77
C TYR A 349 28.02 6.77 3.24
N THR A 350 28.79 6.65 4.32
CA THR A 350 29.44 7.78 4.97
C THR A 350 30.97 7.63 4.96
N ASP A 351 31.67 8.75 4.98
CA ASP A 351 33.11 8.77 5.27
C ASP A 351 33.40 8.57 6.77
N LYS A 352 34.68 8.52 7.12
CA LYS A 352 35.13 8.36 8.52
C LYS A 352 34.69 9.51 9.44
N LYS A 353 34.22 10.62 8.90
CA LYS A 353 33.75 11.80 9.64
C LYS A 353 32.20 11.84 9.70
N GLY A 354 31.51 10.82 9.15
CA GLY A 354 30.05 10.76 9.12
C GLY A 354 29.41 11.58 8.00
N LYS A 355 30.18 12.15 7.09
CA LYS A 355 29.62 12.86 5.93
C LYS A 355 29.07 11.86 4.93
N VAL A 356 27.82 12.06 4.50
CA VAL A 356 27.17 11.22 3.49
C VAL A 356 27.86 11.38 2.14
N LEU A 357 28.36 10.28 1.60
CA LEU A 357 28.97 10.17 0.28
C LEU A 357 27.97 9.79 -0.80
N SER A 358 27.03 8.93 -0.46
CA SER A 358 25.91 8.51 -1.30
C SER A 358 24.74 8.03 -0.44
N ALA A 359 23.53 8.28 -0.90
CA ALA A 359 22.31 7.77 -0.29
C ALA A 359 21.86 6.51 -1.03
N GLY A 360 22.08 5.37 -0.40
CA GLY A 360 21.57 4.08 -0.80
C GLY A 360 22.24 3.40 -1.99
N ILE A 361 23.08 4.06 -2.77
CA ILE A 361 23.64 3.49 -4.02
C ILE A 361 25.17 3.44 -3.96
N ALA A 362 25.74 2.28 -4.37
CA ALA A 362 27.17 2.07 -4.50
C ALA A 362 27.47 1.08 -5.64
N LYS A 363 28.73 1.09 -6.15
CA LYS A 363 29.24 -0.01 -6.95
C LYS A 363 29.12 -1.30 -6.15
N ALA A 364 28.63 -2.36 -6.81
CA ALA A 364 28.59 -3.65 -6.17
C ALA A 364 30.01 -4.14 -5.83
N ASP A 365 30.15 -4.72 -4.67
CA ASP A 365 31.33 -5.47 -4.34
C ASP A 365 31.31 -6.77 -5.18
N PRO A 366 32.42 -7.14 -5.83
CA PRO A 366 32.47 -8.36 -6.64
C PRO A 366 32.19 -9.63 -5.83
N ILE A 367 32.34 -9.58 -4.52
CA ILE A 367 31.99 -10.67 -3.60
C ILE A 367 31.09 -10.06 -2.50
N PRO A 368 29.76 -9.97 -2.71
CA PRO A 368 28.88 -9.46 -1.68
C PRO A 368 28.95 -10.40 -0.47
N MET A 369 29.41 -9.84 0.66
CA MET A 369 29.42 -10.57 1.93
C MET A 369 27.99 -10.57 2.48
N PRO A 370 27.31 -11.72 2.58
CA PRO A 370 25.92 -11.78 3.04
C PRO A 370 25.72 -11.20 4.45
N GLU A 371 26.81 -11.12 5.22
CA GLU A 371 26.83 -10.66 6.60
C GLU A 371 27.24 -9.18 6.75
N SER A 372 27.67 -8.54 5.67
CA SER A 372 28.07 -7.12 5.72
C SER A 372 26.83 -6.22 5.80
N ARG A 373 26.46 -5.89 7.02
CA ARG A 373 25.38 -4.92 7.31
C ARG A 373 25.79 -3.47 7.07
N ASN A 374 27.04 -3.23 6.69
CA ASN A 374 27.62 -1.89 6.56
C ASN A 374 27.66 -1.36 5.13
N GLY A 375 27.00 -2.03 4.18
CA GLY A 375 27.03 -1.67 2.77
C GLY A 375 28.45 -1.71 2.23
N SER A 376 28.77 -2.73 1.46
CA SER A 376 30.07 -2.81 0.76
C SER A 376 29.96 -2.12 -0.60
N GLY A 377 31.05 -1.60 -1.08
CA GLY A 377 31.16 -0.98 -2.37
C GLY A 377 31.51 0.50 -2.35
N VAL A 378 31.89 1.02 -3.50
CA VAL A 378 32.28 2.43 -3.65
C VAL A 378 31.03 3.28 -3.87
N PRO A 379 30.72 4.24 -2.97
CA PRO A 379 29.55 5.11 -3.09
C PRO A 379 29.60 5.93 -4.39
N THR A 380 28.62 5.74 -5.26
CA THR A 380 28.48 6.50 -6.50
C THR A 380 27.09 6.27 -7.08
N ASN A 381 26.62 7.19 -7.92
CA ASN A 381 25.40 7.04 -8.72
C ASN A 381 25.69 7.05 -10.23
N LYS A 382 26.97 6.92 -10.64
CA LYS A 382 27.38 6.88 -12.05
C LYS A 382 27.99 5.53 -12.40
N PHE A 383 27.49 4.92 -13.46
CA PHE A 383 27.85 3.57 -13.88
C PHE A 383 27.97 3.49 -15.40
N LYS A 384 28.87 2.67 -15.89
CA LYS A 384 28.89 2.27 -17.30
C LYS A 384 27.81 1.23 -17.58
N VAL A 385 27.39 1.12 -18.83
CA VAL A 385 26.47 0.04 -19.23
C VAL A 385 27.06 -1.33 -18.87
N GLY A 386 26.25 -2.16 -18.20
CA GLY A 386 26.65 -3.48 -17.72
C GLY A 386 27.36 -3.50 -16.36
N GLU A 387 27.73 -2.34 -15.83
CA GLU A 387 28.35 -2.24 -14.51
C GLU A 387 27.34 -2.58 -13.40
N GLU A 388 27.81 -3.30 -12.40
CA GLU A 388 26.97 -3.76 -11.28
C GLU A 388 26.90 -2.73 -10.15
N PHE A 389 25.72 -2.58 -9.58
CA PHE A 389 25.52 -1.68 -8.45
C PHE A 389 24.53 -2.28 -7.44
N THR A 390 24.54 -1.72 -6.24
CA THR A 390 23.63 -2.10 -5.17
C THR A 390 22.81 -0.91 -4.70
N ILE A 391 21.61 -1.23 -4.24
CA ILE A 391 20.73 -0.32 -3.50
C ILE A 391 20.56 -0.90 -2.10
N ALA A 392 20.82 -0.10 -1.07
CA ALA A 392 20.77 -0.54 0.31
C ALA A 392 19.81 0.29 1.16
N MET A 393 19.03 -0.42 2.01
CA MET A 393 18.11 0.18 2.95
C MET A 393 17.99 -0.66 4.22
N LYS A 394 17.46 -0.06 5.29
CA LYS A 394 17.24 -0.66 6.61
C LYS A 394 15.79 -0.51 7.06
N GLY A 395 15.42 -1.27 8.07
CA GLY A 395 14.11 -1.18 8.68
C GLY A 395 13.00 -1.84 7.86
N VAL A 396 13.35 -2.76 6.96
CA VAL A 396 12.37 -3.58 6.24
C VAL A 396 11.71 -4.53 7.24
N GLY A 397 10.39 -4.62 7.18
CA GLY A 397 9.58 -5.32 8.17
C GLY A 397 9.72 -6.84 8.18
N TRP A 398 8.98 -7.48 9.08
CA TRP A 398 9.05 -8.92 9.30
C TRP A 398 7.78 -9.67 8.93
N THR A 399 6.68 -8.96 8.70
CA THR A 399 5.41 -9.59 8.33
C THR A 399 5.26 -9.68 6.82
N GLN A 400 4.28 -10.44 6.39
CA GLN A 400 3.89 -10.59 4.98
C GLN A 400 3.55 -9.26 4.28
N LEU A 401 3.11 -8.27 5.05
CA LEU A 401 2.65 -6.99 4.52
C LEU A 401 3.79 -5.98 4.32
N ASP A 402 4.91 -6.14 5.02
CA ASP A 402 5.97 -5.13 5.07
C ASP A 402 7.40 -5.66 4.88
N ASN A 403 7.57 -6.96 4.62
CA ASN A 403 8.90 -7.55 4.49
C ASN A 403 9.48 -7.53 3.08
N THR A 404 8.70 -7.14 2.09
CA THR A 404 9.09 -7.26 0.67
C THR A 404 8.75 -5.99 -0.10
N LEU A 405 9.67 -5.59 -0.97
CA LEU A 405 9.50 -4.46 -1.89
C LEU A 405 9.70 -4.93 -3.33
N ALA A 406 8.81 -4.52 -4.22
CA ALA A 406 8.92 -4.71 -5.66
C ALA A 406 9.79 -3.61 -6.27
N VAL A 407 10.61 -3.98 -7.25
CA VAL A 407 11.57 -3.09 -7.89
C VAL A 407 11.16 -2.82 -9.32
N THR A 408 11.06 -1.56 -9.70
CA THR A 408 10.91 -1.12 -11.08
C THR A 408 12.17 -0.37 -11.53
N TYR A 409 12.56 -0.60 -12.78
CA TYR A 409 13.63 0.12 -13.48
C TYR A 409 13.00 0.81 -14.68
N ASP A 410 13.01 2.13 -14.73
CA ASP A 410 12.30 2.94 -15.73
C ASP A 410 10.83 2.52 -15.91
N ASN A 411 10.13 2.33 -14.80
CA ASN A 411 8.74 1.85 -14.76
C ASN A 411 8.51 0.42 -15.29
N SER A 412 9.56 -0.35 -15.49
CA SER A 412 9.44 -1.77 -15.82
C SER A 412 9.67 -2.63 -14.59
N TYR A 413 8.69 -3.41 -14.17
CA TYR A 413 8.83 -4.33 -13.05
C TYR A 413 9.86 -5.41 -13.36
N ILE A 414 10.92 -5.51 -12.56
CA ILE A 414 12.06 -6.41 -12.80
C ILE A 414 12.24 -7.48 -11.72
N GLY A 415 11.61 -7.35 -10.58
CA GLY A 415 11.72 -8.30 -9.49
C GLY A 415 11.44 -7.67 -8.13
N TYR A 416 11.80 -8.37 -7.06
CA TYR A 416 11.51 -7.94 -5.69
C TYR A 416 12.66 -8.32 -4.75
N GLY A 417 12.71 -7.65 -3.60
CA GLY A 417 13.61 -7.97 -2.50
C GLY A 417 12.85 -8.16 -1.20
N CYS A 418 13.31 -9.08 -0.35
CA CYS A 418 12.78 -9.32 0.99
C CYS A 418 13.87 -9.08 2.03
N GLY A 419 13.55 -8.33 3.09
CA GLY A 419 14.48 -8.01 4.17
C GLY A 419 14.41 -8.96 5.37
N PHE A 420 13.55 -9.98 5.37
CA PHE A 420 13.32 -10.84 6.53
C PHE A 420 14.56 -11.65 6.93
N ASN A 421 15.18 -12.37 5.97
CA ASN A 421 16.33 -13.22 6.23
C ASN A 421 17.62 -12.43 6.58
N SER A 422 17.64 -11.15 6.31
CA SER A 422 18.75 -10.25 6.56
C SER A 422 18.49 -9.27 7.71
N ASN A 423 17.57 -9.58 8.59
CA ASN A 423 17.23 -8.76 9.76
C ASN A 423 16.84 -7.32 9.42
N GLY A 424 16.06 -7.12 8.36
CA GLY A 424 15.58 -5.80 7.95
C GLY A 424 16.58 -5.00 7.10
N TYR A 425 17.78 -5.50 6.87
CA TYR A 425 18.73 -4.89 5.96
C TYR A 425 18.56 -5.49 4.57
N MET A 426 18.21 -4.66 3.59
CA MET A 426 17.99 -5.09 2.22
C MET A 426 19.06 -4.51 1.32
N VAL A 427 19.75 -5.36 0.56
CA VAL A 427 20.69 -4.98 -0.50
C VAL A 427 20.20 -5.58 -1.81
N ILE A 428 19.79 -4.72 -2.74
CA ILE A 428 19.33 -5.11 -4.06
C ILE A 428 20.49 -4.97 -5.04
N HIS A 429 20.75 -6.01 -5.81
CA HIS A 429 21.81 -6.07 -6.80
C HIS A 429 21.25 -5.92 -8.21
N LEU A 430 21.75 -4.95 -8.96
CA LEU A 430 21.30 -4.63 -10.32
C LEU A 430 22.48 -4.37 -11.24
N LYS A 431 22.20 -4.37 -12.55
CA LYS A 431 23.12 -3.88 -13.59
C LYS A 431 22.62 -2.58 -14.18
N ALA A 432 23.52 -1.64 -14.43
CA ALA A 432 23.21 -0.42 -15.15
C ALA A 432 22.91 -0.75 -16.61
N THR A 433 21.75 -0.41 -17.08
CA THR A 433 21.27 -0.73 -18.44
C THR A 433 20.59 0.48 -19.06
N GLY A 434 20.42 0.46 -20.37
CA GLY A 434 19.77 1.51 -21.12
C GLY A 434 20.71 2.48 -21.81
N ALA A 435 20.17 3.51 -22.44
CA ALA A 435 20.95 4.56 -23.10
C ALA A 435 21.67 5.45 -22.08
N PRO A 436 22.75 6.13 -22.46
CA PRO A 436 23.38 7.12 -21.58
C PRO A 436 22.37 8.17 -21.13
N GLY A 437 22.37 8.45 -19.81
CA GLY A 437 21.42 9.39 -19.17
C GLY A 437 20.97 8.93 -17.81
N THR A 438 19.94 9.60 -17.30
CA THR A 438 19.35 9.29 -15.99
C THR A 438 18.30 8.16 -16.12
N HIS A 439 18.46 7.15 -15.28
CA HIS A 439 17.51 6.05 -15.11
C HIS A 439 16.97 6.03 -13.70
N ILE A 440 15.65 5.84 -13.56
CA ILE A 440 14.98 5.80 -12.26
C ILE A 440 14.79 4.36 -11.80
N ILE A 441 14.91 4.17 -10.49
CA ILE A 441 14.68 2.89 -9.83
C ILE A 441 13.75 3.13 -8.66
N ASP A 442 12.57 2.53 -8.69
CA ASP A 442 11.57 2.69 -7.65
C ASP A 442 11.28 1.36 -6.96
N LEU A 443 11.17 1.42 -5.64
CA LEU A 443 10.74 0.31 -4.81
C LEU A 443 9.34 0.62 -4.31
N HIS A 444 8.42 -0.30 -4.57
CA HIS A 444 7.02 -0.16 -4.19
C HIS A 444 6.61 -1.23 -3.18
N PRO A 445 5.60 -0.96 -2.35
CA PRO A 445 5.01 -1.99 -1.51
C PRO A 445 4.59 -3.20 -2.35
N LEU A 446 4.76 -4.37 -1.76
CA LEU A 446 4.38 -5.63 -2.39
C LEU A 446 3.74 -6.51 -1.34
N MET A 447 2.62 -7.13 -1.67
CA MET A 447 2.02 -8.17 -0.86
C MET A 447 2.58 -9.54 -1.26
N TYR A 448 3.02 -10.28 -0.27
CA TYR A 448 3.34 -11.69 -0.43
C TYR A 448 2.24 -12.53 0.22
N THR A 449 1.62 -13.44 -0.50
CA THR A 449 0.66 -14.39 0.05
C THR A 449 1.23 -15.81 -0.01
N ASN A 450 1.21 -16.50 1.12
CA ASN A 450 1.57 -17.92 1.17
C ASN A 450 0.42 -18.84 0.79
N GLN A 451 -0.75 -18.29 0.48
CA GLN A 451 -1.96 -19.06 0.25
C GLN A 451 -2.13 -19.35 -1.24
N PRO A 452 -2.03 -20.60 -1.69
CA PRO A 452 -2.31 -20.96 -3.08
C PRO A 452 -3.77 -20.76 -3.47
N SER A 453 -4.64 -20.51 -2.49
CA SER A 453 -6.09 -20.35 -2.67
C SER A 453 -6.53 -18.96 -3.06
N PHE A 454 -5.65 -17.97 -3.16
CA PHE A 454 -6.04 -16.66 -3.64
C PHE A 454 -6.32 -16.71 -5.15
N ALA A 455 -7.49 -17.21 -5.50
CA ALA A 455 -8.02 -17.35 -6.86
C ALA A 455 -7.08 -18.03 -7.86
N GLY A 456 -6.14 -18.85 -7.39
CA GLY A 456 -5.18 -19.54 -8.25
C GLY A 456 -4.20 -18.61 -8.96
N THR A 457 -4.04 -17.40 -8.47
CA THR A 457 -3.28 -16.36 -9.15
C THR A 457 -2.02 -16.01 -8.38
N PRO A 458 -0.87 -15.83 -9.06
CA PRO A 458 0.39 -15.46 -8.44
C PRO A 458 0.43 -13.96 -8.08
N TYR A 459 -0.65 -13.39 -7.55
CA TYR A 459 -0.80 -11.95 -7.37
C TYR A 459 0.00 -11.36 -6.23
N GLY A 460 0.53 -12.19 -5.38
CA GLY A 460 1.22 -11.72 -4.20
C GLY A 460 2.54 -11.02 -4.44
N MET A 461 3.01 -10.87 -5.69
CA MET A 461 4.38 -10.43 -5.96
C MET A 461 4.45 -9.31 -7.01
N LEU A 462 3.44 -8.48 -7.07
CA LEU A 462 3.36 -7.35 -8.01
C LEU A 462 3.54 -6.02 -7.28
N PRO A 463 4.15 -5.00 -7.92
CA PRO A 463 4.21 -3.67 -7.35
C PRO A 463 2.80 -3.13 -7.08
N ILE A 464 2.54 -2.68 -5.87
CA ILE A 464 1.31 -1.99 -5.52
C ILE A 464 1.61 -0.49 -5.55
N LEU A 465 1.08 0.17 -6.56
CA LEU A 465 1.30 1.60 -6.78
C LEU A 465 0.36 2.46 -5.95
N THR A 466 -0.77 1.92 -5.52
CA THR A 466 -1.72 2.59 -4.63
C THR A 466 -1.17 2.59 -3.20
N ALA A 467 -0.69 3.72 -2.76
CA ALA A 467 -0.10 3.91 -1.43
C ALA A 467 -1.06 4.65 -0.48
N ASP A 468 -2.34 4.41 -0.59
CA ASP A 468 -3.38 4.97 0.27
C ASP A 468 -4.14 3.86 1.02
N ARG A 469 -5.33 4.21 1.55
CA ARG A 469 -6.16 3.28 2.32
C ARG A 469 -6.53 1.98 1.60
N ASP A 470 -6.39 1.92 0.29
CA ASP A 470 -6.67 0.71 -0.50
C ASP A 470 -5.55 -0.31 -0.50
N PHE A 471 -4.43 -0.03 0.16
CA PHE A 471 -3.47 -1.06 0.48
C PHE A 471 -3.86 -1.73 1.82
N PRO A 472 -4.06 -3.06 1.88
CA PRO A 472 -4.59 -3.71 3.08
C PRO A 472 -3.73 -3.51 4.33
N GLY A 473 -2.43 -3.40 4.18
CA GLY A 473 -1.52 -3.14 5.29
C GLY A 473 -1.77 -1.79 5.99
N LEU A 474 -2.20 -0.76 5.26
CA LEU A 474 -2.50 0.54 5.85
C LEU A 474 -3.71 0.48 6.78
N ALA A 475 -4.74 -0.28 6.40
CA ALA A 475 -5.89 -0.50 7.25
C ALA A 475 -5.56 -1.28 8.54
N LEU A 476 -4.48 -2.04 8.53
CA LEU A 476 -3.94 -2.76 9.68
C LEU A 476 -2.92 -1.93 10.47
N GLY A 477 -2.65 -0.69 10.06
CA GLY A 477 -1.75 0.24 10.73
C GLY A 477 -0.31 0.21 10.26
N TYR A 478 -0.01 -0.51 9.18
CA TYR A 478 1.33 -0.54 8.56
C TYR A 478 1.62 0.77 7.83
N ARG A 479 2.90 1.15 7.77
CA ARG A 479 3.43 2.25 6.98
C ARG A 479 4.23 1.62 5.83
N LEU A 480 3.71 1.73 4.62
CA LEU A 480 4.24 1.02 3.45
C LEU A 480 4.74 2.04 2.45
N PRO A 481 6.05 2.39 2.48
CA PRO A 481 6.59 3.46 1.67
C PRO A 481 6.85 3.02 0.24
N SER A 482 6.90 4.02 -0.66
CA SER A 482 7.65 3.94 -1.90
C SER A 482 9.01 4.59 -1.71
N VAL A 483 10.07 3.94 -2.21
CA VAL A 483 11.46 4.41 -2.09
C VAL A 483 12.01 4.69 -3.48
N HIS A 484 12.60 5.87 -3.67
CA HIS A 484 12.93 6.40 -4.98
C HIS A 484 14.42 6.65 -5.12
N PHE A 485 15.03 5.98 -6.09
CA PHE A 485 16.45 6.09 -6.45
C PHE A 485 16.61 6.46 -7.93
N ALA A 486 17.78 6.89 -8.31
CA ALA A 486 18.17 7.07 -9.70
C ALA A 486 19.68 6.93 -9.88
N ILE A 487 20.09 6.56 -11.09
CA ILE A 487 21.50 6.47 -11.49
C ILE A 487 21.73 7.23 -12.79
N THR A 488 22.98 7.59 -13.06
CA THR A 488 23.42 7.99 -14.40
C THR A 488 24.11 6.81 -15.07
N VAL A 489 23.63 6.41 -16.22
CA VAL A 489 24.31 5.46 -17.12
C VAL A 489 25.21 6.24 -18.08
N THR A 490 26.47 5.83 -18.20
CA THR A 490 27.45 6.40 -19.11
C THR A 490 27.82 5.39 -20.19
N LYS A 491 28.44 5.89 -21.27
CA LYS A 491 28.98 5.03 -22.35
C LYS A 491 30.09 4.12 -21.85
#